data_3480eb30c1a10fe7f694f25c4bb61f67
#
_entry.id   3480eb30c1a10fe7f694f25c4bb61f67
#
_cell.length_a   1.000
_cell.length_b   1.000
_cell.length_c   1.000
_cell.angle_alpha   90.00
_cell.angle_beta   90.00
_cell.angle_gamma   90.00
#
_symmetry.space_group_name_H-M   'P 1'
#
loop_
_entity.id
_entity.type
_entity.pdbx_description
1 polymer ?
#
loop_
_entity_poly.entity_id
_entity_poly.type
_entity_poly.pdbx_seq_one_letter_code
_entity_poly.pdbx_strand_id
1 'polypeptide(L)'
;GLIGCIVPTTNPDLTPAGNAIYAIKARDVVIFSPHPRSKDTTFETVRLMRDALEAEGAPADILQCITRPSLLVSQELMRRSDLVIATGGQALVRQAYSSGKPAYGVGAGNATEFLDETADIKATATNCMLSKTSDFGSGCSADGNVLVPRGRYGDMLDALAEVGGYRASEEERARLESVMWDAEGHRLADTVAISPQKLAEAAGFT
;
A
#
# COMPACT_ATOMS: atom_id res chain seq x y z
N GLY A 1 -19.51 16.96 -7.18
CA GLY A 1 -19.08 16.02 -8.23
C GLY A 1 -19.09 14.59 -7.76
N LEU A 2 -18.83 13.67 -8.68
CA LEU A 2 -18.67 12.25 -8.40
C LEU A 2 -17.20 11.87 -8.47
N ILE A 3 -16.67 11.34 -7.37
CA ILE A 3 -15.32 10.78 -7.31
C ILE A 3 -15.38 9.26 -7.44
N GLY A 4 -14.69 8.71 -8.44
CA GLY A 4 -14.44 7.27 -8.57
C GLY A 4 -13.15 6.90 -7.87
N CYS A 5 -13.24 6.13 -6.78
CA CYS A 5 -12.09 5.76 -5.98
C CYS A 5 -11.76 4.27 -6.14
N ILE A 6 -10.59 3.95 -6.68
CA ILE A 6 -10.11 2.57 -6.79
C ILE A 6 -9.22 2.27 -5.58
N VAL A 7 -9.60 1.24 -4.81
CA VAL A 7 -9.01 0.92 -3.51
C VAL A 7 -8.06 -0.27 -3.65
N PRO A 8 -6.83 -0.20 -3.12
CA PRO A 8 -5.85 -1.28 -3.20
C PRO A 8 -6.15 -2.40 -2.18
N THR A 9 -5.51 -3.55 -2.34
CA THR A 9 -5.59 -4.64 -1.37
C THR A 9 -4.72 -4.41 -0.13
N THR A 10 -3.73 -3.54 -0.21
CA THR A 10 -2.75 -3.28 0.87
C THR A 10 -3.27 -2.35 1.97
N ASN A 11 -4.26 -1.50 1.66
CA ASN A 11 -4.90 -0.58 2.60
C ASN A 11 -6.40 -0.47 2.28
N PRO A 12 -7.16 -1.56 2.47
CA PRO A 12 -8.57 -1.62 2.06
C PRO A 12 -9.52 -0.83 2.97
N ASP A 13 -9.05 -0.41 4.12
CA ASP A 13 -9.73 0.37 5.15
C ASP A 13 -9.27 1.83 5.20
N LEU A 14 -7.97 2.08 5.32
CA LEU A 14 -7.44 3.44 5.45
C LEU A 14 -7.60 4.25 4.16
N THR A 15 -7.46 3.63 2.99
CA THR A 15 -7.61 4.34 1.71
C THR A 15 -9.02 4.90 1.53
N PRO A 16 -10.12 4.12 1.69
CA PRO A 16 -11.45 4.69 1.59
C PRO A 16 -11.74 5.72 2.68
N ALA A 17 -11.28 5.51 3.92
CA ALA A 17 -11.49 6.46 5.01
C ALA A 17 -10.83 7.83 4.70
N GLY A 18 -9.56 7.85 4.31
CA GLY A 18 -8.86 9.08 3.95
C GLY A 18 -9.51 9.81 2.77
N ASN A 19 -9.81 9.08 1.69
CA ASN A 19 -10.43 9.67 0.50
C ASN A 19 -11.85 10.19 0.75
N ALA A 20 -12.63 9.51 1.60
CA ALA A 20 -13.94 9.98 2.02
C ALA A 20 -13.87 11.34 2.73
N ILE A 21 -12.90 11.52 3.64
CA ILE A 21 -12.73 12.79 4.37
C ILE A 21 -12.46 13.94 3.38
N TYR A 22 -11.57 13.75 2.42
CA TYR A 22 -11.26 14.79 1.42
C TYR A 22 -12.46 15.10 0.53
N ALA A 23 -13.16 14.07 0.04
CA ALA A 23 -14.33 14.22 -0.81
C ALA A 23 -15.48 14.95 -0.11
N ILE A 24 -15.82 14.55 1.12
CA ILE A 24 -16.89 15.17 1.91
C ILE A 24 -16.56 16.64 2.19
N LYS A 25 -15.30 16.95 2.53
CA LYS A 25 -14.86 18.34 2.72
C LYS A 25 -15.01 19.16 1.44
N ALA A 26 -14.84 18.56 0.27
CA ALA A 26 -15.04 19.18 -1.03
C ALA A 26 -16.54 19.21 -1.46
N ARG A 27 -17.43 18.59 -0.69
CA ARG A 27 -18.87 18.40 -0.99
C ARG A 27 -19.09 17.51 -2.22
N ASP A 28 -18.24 16.53 -2.39
CA ASP A 28 -18.34 15.51 -3.42
C ASP A 28 -18.85 14.18 -2.85
N VAL A 29 -19.42 13.36 -3.73
CA VAL A 29 -19.81 11.98 -3.42
C VAL A 29 -18.75 11.00 -3.93
N VAL A 30 -18.63 9.84 -3.29
CA VAL A 30 -17.63 8.85 -3.68
C VAL A 30 -18.27 7.50 -3.93
N ILE A 31 -17.86 6.86 -5.03
CA ILE A 31 -18.09 5.44 -5.24
C ILE A 31 -16.73 4.72 -5.15
N PHE A 32 -16.61 3.81 -4.19
CA PHE A 32 -15.41 2.98 -4.02
C PHE A 32 -15.51 1.70 -4.83
N SER A 33 -14.47 1.41 -5.60
CA SER A 33 -14.26 0.13 -6.27
C SER A 33 -13.13 -0.62 -5.58
N PRO A 34 -13.43 -1.59 -4.70
CA PRO A 34 -12.42 -2.32 -3.95
C PRO A 34 -11.65 -3.31 -4.82
N HIS A 35 -10.45 -3.67 -4.37
CA HIS A 35 -9.75 -4.82 -4.92
C HIS A 35 -10.51 -6.12 -4.61
N PRO A 36 -10.68 -7.07 -5.54
CA PRO A 36 -11.46 -8.29 -5.32
C PRO A 36 -11.04 -9.12 -4.10
N ARG A 37 -9.74 -9.15 -3.76
CA ARG A 37 -9.21 -9.91 -2.61
C ARG A 37 -9.55 -9.29 -1.24
N SER A 38 -9.88 -8.00 -1.19
CA SER A 38 -10.15 -7.26 0.04
C SER A 38 -11.49 -6.51 0.01
N LYS A 39 -12.39 -6.93 -0.88
CA LYS A 39 -13.68 -6.26 -1.11
C LYS A 39 -14.53 -6.18 0.16
N ASP A 40 -14.54 -7.24 0.96
CA ASP A 40 -15.39 -7.31 2.15
C ASP A 40 -14.91 -6.35 3.24
N THR A 41 -13.59 -6.19 3.41
CA THR A 41 -13.01 -5.19 4.32
C THR A 41 -13.37 -3.77 3.88
N THR A 42 -13.17 -3.45 2.61
CA THR A 42 -13.53 -2.13 2.07
C THR A 42 -15.03 -1.86 2.20
N PHE A 43 -15.87 -2.85 1.89
CA PHE A 43 -17.32 -2.71 2.01
C PHE A 43 -17.73 -2.40 3.44
N GLU A 44 -17.19 -3.15 4.42
CA GLU A 44 -17.50 -2.94 5.83
C GLU A 44 -17.02 -1.56 6.32
N THR A 45 -15.84 -1.13 5.90
CA THR A 45 -15.32 0.21 6.21
C THR A 45 -16.27 1.29 5.68
N VAL A 46 -16.69 1.18 4.42
CA VAL A 46 -17.61 2.16 3.82
C VAL A 46 -18.97 2.12 4.52
N ARG A 47 -19.47 0.94 4.91
CA ARG A 47 -20.71 0.80 5.68
C ARG A 47 -20.63 1.55 7.01
N LEU A 48 -19.56 1.33 7.78
CA LEU A 48 -19.35 2.01 9.06
C LEU A 48 -19.28 3.53 8.92
N MET A 49 -18.59 4.01 7.87
CA MET A 49 -18.55 5.45 7.58
C MET A 49 -19.93 6.01 7.22
N ARG A 50 -20.72 5.28 6.43
CA ARG A 50 -22.10 5.68 6.10
C ARG A 50 -22.95 5.79 7.35
N ASP A 51 -22.93 4.76 8.20
CA ASP A 51 -23.69 4.75 9.45
C ASP A 51 -23.36 5.97 10.34
N ALA A 52 -22.06 6.30 10.44
CA ALA A 52 -21.61 7.48 11.18
C ALA A 52 -22.11 8.80 10.56
N LEU A 53 -22.07 8.91 9.24
CA LEU A 53 -22.55 10.10 8.52
C LEU A 53 -24.06 10.27 8.62
N GLU A 54 -24.83 9.18 8.51
CA GLU A 54 -26.28 9.19 8.68
C GLU A 54 -26.67 9.61 10.11
N ALA A 55 -25.93 9.18 11.13
CA ALA A 55 -26.15 9.60 12.52
C ALA A 55 -25.96 11.11 12.71
N GLU A 56 -25.12 11.74 11.90
CA GLU A 56 -24.89 13.19 11.87
C GLU A 56 -25.83 13.93 10.88
N GLY A 57 -26.81 13.23 10.29
CA GLY A 57 -27.81 13.80 9.39
C GLY A 57 -27.34 13.99 7.94
N ALA A 58 -26.25 13.36 7.54
CA ALA A 58 -25.80 13.39 6.15
C ALA A 58 -26.65 12.44 5.27
N PRO A 59 -26.77 12.73 3.95
CA PRO A 59 -27.47 11.82 3.04
C PRO A 59 -26.78 10.44 2.96
N ALA A 60 -27.58 9.36 2.94
CA ALA A 60 -27.11 7.98 2.93
C ALA A 60 -26.16 7.65 1.75
N ASP A 61 -26.35 8.28 0.60
CA ASP A 61 -25.71 7.90 -0.67
C ASP A 61 -24.45 8.69 -1.02
N ILE A 62 -23.92 9.49 -0.10
CA ILE A 62 -22.68 10.24 -0.36
C ILE A 62 -21.43 9.35 -0.41
N LEU A 63 -21.48 8.18 0.22
CA LEU A 63 -20.47 7.14 0.12
C LEU A 63 -21.10 5.85 -0.34
N GLN A 64 -20.59 5.27 -1.42
CA GLN A 64 -21.06 4.01 -1.97
C GLN A 64 -19.90 3.06 -2.23
N CYS A 65 -20.15 1.76 -2.21
CA CYS A 65 -19.15 0.74 -2.48
C CYS A 65 -19.68 -0.31 -3.46
N ILE A 66 -18.88 -0.64 -4.47
CA ILE A 66 -19.18 -1.70 -5.43
C ILE A 66 -18.99 -3.05 -4.74
N THR A 67 -20.06 -3.83 -4.66
CA THR A 67 -20.08 -5.14 -3.99
C THR A 67 -19.52 -6.27 -4.86
N ARG A 68 -19.52 -6.11 -6.19
CA ARG A 68 -18.98 -7.06 -7.16
C ARG A 68 -17.93 -6.39 -8.05
N PRO A 69 -16.75 -6.11 -7.51
CA PRO A 69 -15.69 -5.43 -8.25
C PRO A 69 -15.15 -6.32 -9.37
N SER A 70 -14.90 -5.71 -10.52
CA SER A 70 -14.18 -6.30 -11.64
C SER A 70 -13.43 -5.21 -12.39
N LEU A 71 -12.48 -5.59 -13.24
CA LEU A 71 -11.73 -4.64 -14.06
C LEU A 71 -12.68 -3.78 -14.92
N LEU A 72 -13.68 -4.41 -15.55
CA LEU A 72 -14.64 -3.71 -16.39
C LEU A 72 -15.49 -2.70 -15.60
N VAL A 73 -15.93 -3.07 -14.39
CA VAL A 73 -16.71 -2.19 -13.52
C VAL A 73 -15.85 -1.02 -13.03
N SER A 74 -14.59 -1.26 -12.69
CA SER A 74 -13.66 -0.19 -12.31
C SER A 74 -13.39 0.79 -13.45
N GLN A 75 -13.20 0.29 -14.67
CA GLN A 75 -13.03 1.12 -15.86
C GLN A 75 -14.28 1.95 -16.16
N GLU A 76 -15.47 1.36 -16.00
CA GLU A 76 -16.73 2.08 -16.17
C GLU A 76 -16.91 3.16 -15.12
N LEU A 77 -16.58 2.90 -13.86
CA LEU A 77 -16.57 3.89 -12.81
C LEU A 77 -15.63 5.06 -13.16
N MET A 78 -14.39 4.77 -13.58
CA MET A 78 -13.44 5.81 -14.00
C MET A 78 -14.01 6.70 -15.10
N ARG A 79 -14.64 6.11 -16.12
CA ARG A 79 -15.22 6.87 -17.24
C ARG A 79 -16.40 7.75 -16.86
N ARG A 80 -17.19 7.35 -15.86
CA ARG A 80 -18.39 8.08 -15.41
C ARG A 80 -18.12 9.09 -14.31
N SER A 81 -16.98 9.05 -13.69
CA SER A 81 -16.61 9.97 -12.62
C SER A 81 -16.18 11.34 -13.14
N ASP A 82 -16.33 12.35 -12.30
CA ASP A 82 -15.80 13.70 -12.58
C ASP A 82 -14.31 13.78 -12.22
N LEU A 83 -13.89 13.01 -11.22
CA LEU A 83 -12.51 12.84 -10.77
C LEU A 83 -12.26 11.38 -10.42
N VAL A 84 -11.08 10.87 -10.77
CA VAL A 84 -10.63 9.52 -10.42
C VAL A 84 -9.52 9.60 -9.39
N ILE A 85 -9.63 8.82 -8.31
CA ILE A 85 -8.53 8.56 -7.37
C ILE A 85 -8.22 7.07 -7.46
N ALA A 86 -7.04 6.71 -7.94
CA ALA A 86 -6.68 5.30 -8.15
C ALA A 86 -5.39 4.96 -7.39
N THR A 87 -5.51 4.12 -6.37
CA THR A 87 -4.37 3.61 -5.60
C THR A 87 -4.14 2.14 -5.95
N GLY A 88 -2.94 1.79 -6.40
CA GLY A 88 -2.61 0.42 -6.76
C GLY A 88 -1.35 0.29 -7.64
N GLY A 89 -1.23 -0.80 -8.35
CA GLY A 89 -0.07 -1.06 -9.20
C GLY A 89 0.01 -0.15 -10.43
N GLN A 90 1.18 -0.10 -11.06
CA GLN A 90 1.48 0.78 -12.21
C GLN A 90 0.46 0.66 -13.37
N ALA A 91 -0.03 -0.55 -13.64
CA ALA A 91 -1.01 -0.77 -14.70
C ALA A 91 -2.34 -0.05 -14.41
N LEU A 92 -2.81 -0.10 -13.16
CA LEU A 92 -4.01 0.61 -12.72
C LEU A 92 -3.84 2.13 -12.80
N VAL A 93 -2.70 2.64 -12.37
CA VAL A 93 -2.39 4.08 -12.43
C VAL A 93 -2.39 4.58 -13.89
N ARG A 94 -1.79 3.81 -14.81
CA ARG A 94 -1.86 4.14 -16.24
C ARG A 94 -3.29 4.15 -16.77
N GLN A 95 -4.13 3.20 -16.36
CA GLN A 95 -5.55 3.17 -16.74
C GLN A 95 -6.30 4.39 -16.23
N ALA A 96 -6.04 4.82 -14.99
CA ALA A 96 -6.66 6.01 -14.42
C ALA A 96 -6.32 7.26 -15.25
N TYR A 97 -5.04 7.47 -15.56
CA TYR A 97 -4.61 8.61 -16.40
C TYR A 97 -5.11 8.51 -17.86
N SER A 98 -5.38 7.31 -18.34
CA SER A 98 -5.92 7.07 -19.68
C SER A 98 -7.46 7.05 -19.74
N SER A 99 -8.14 7.29 -18.62
CA SER A 99 -9.61 7.26 -18.54
C SER A 99 -10.30 8.42 -19.25
N GLY A 100 -9.55 9.46 -19.62
CA GLY A 100 -10.09 10.71 -20.17
C GLY A 100 -10.69 11.64 -19.11
N LYS A 101 -10.47 11.37 -17.84
CA LYS A 101 -10.92 12.16 -16.69
C LYS A 101 -9.74 12.71 -15.91
N PRO A 102 -9.89 13.82 -15.19
CA PRO A 102 -8.93 14.22 -14.18
C PRO A 102 -8.65 13.04 -13.22
N ALA A 103 -7.39 12.74 -12.96
CA ALA A 103 -7.05 11.58 -12.15
C ALA A 103 -5.85 11.84 -11.23
N TYR A 104 -5.94 11.33 -10.01
CA TYR A 104 -4.83 11.18 -9.09
C TYR A 104 -4.47 9.69 -9.01
N GLY A 105 -3.34 9.33 -9.60
CA GLY A 105 -2.81 7.97 -9.54
C GLY A 105 -1.74 7.83 -8.46
N VAL A 106 -1.94 6.90 -7.53
CA VAL A 106 -1.00 6.55 -6.48
C VAL A 106 -0.46 5.15 -6.77
N GLY A 107 0.77 5.11 -7.25
CA GLY A 107 1.45 3.86 -7.63
C GLY A 107 2.25 3.24 -6.49
N ALA A 108 3.11 2.28 -6.85
CA ALA A 108 4.05 1.69 -5.91
C ALA A 108 5.01 2.74 -5.36
N GLY A 109 5.19 2.75 -4.04
CA GLY A 109 6.18 3.55 -3.34
C GLY A 109 7.34 2.69 -2.86
N ASN A 110 8.45 3.35 -2.55
CA ASN A 110 9.57 2.77 -1.84
C ASN A 110 10.13 3.85 -0.91
N ALA A 111 9.66 3.86 0.32
CA ALA A 111 10.08 4.83 1.31
C ALA A 111 11.58 4.68 1.57
N THR A 112 12.30 5.80 1.54
CA THR A 112 13.74 5.82 1.77
C THR A 112 14.04 6.67 2.99
N GLU A 113 14.62 6.05 3.99
CA GLU A 113 15.14 6.71 5.17
C GLU A 113 16.57 7.19 4.89
N PHE A 114 16.86 8.42 5.25
CA PHE A 114 18.19 9.00 5.12
C PHE A 114 18.75 9.34 6.51
N LEU A 115 19.85 8.68 6.87
CA LEU A 115 20.57 8.99 8.10
C LEU A 115 21.66 10.02 7.81
N ASP A 116 21.69 11.06 8.63
CA ASP A 116 22.85 11.93 8.69
C ASP A 116 23.82 11.50 9.81
N GLU A 117 24.89 12.26 9.99
CA GLU A 117 25.93 11.95 10.97
C GLU A 117 25.45 12.14 12.43
N THR A 118 24.36 12.86 12.66
CA THR A 118 23.82 13.17 14.00
C THR A 118 22.75 12.17 14.43
N ALA A 119 22.26 11.30 13.51
CA ALA A 119 21.19 10.36 13.79
C ALA A 119 21.57 9.33 14.86
N ASP A 120 20.64 8.99 15.74
CA ASP A 120 20.78 7.89 16.69
C ASP A 120 20.53 6.55 15.95
N ILE A 121 21.60 5.78 15.76
CA ILE A 121 21.54 4.52 15.02
C ILE A 121 20.60 3.49 15.66
N LYS A 122 20.59 3.38 17.00
CA LYS A 122 19.74 2.39 17.68
C LYS A 122 18.26 2.76 17.60
N ALA A 123 17.95 4.02 17.77
CA ALA A 123 16.58 4.52 17.58
C ALA A 123 16.12 4.32 16.11
N THR A 124 16.99 4.60 15.16
CA THR A 124 16.71 4.39 13.73
C THR A 124 16.46 2.92 13.41
N ALA A 125 17.32 2.00 13.87
CA ALA A 125 17.13 0.55 13.67
C ALA A 125 15.82 0.06 14.27
N THR A 126 15.44 0.55 15.45
CA THR A 126 14.15 0.25 16.08
C THR A 126 12.98 0.74 15.24
N ASN A 127 13.04 1.97 14.73
CA ASN A 127 12.00 2.55 13.89
C ASN A 127 11.87 1.80 12.56
N CYS A 128 12.99 1.47 11.90
CA CYS A 128 13.00 0.62 10.69
C CYS A 128 12.33 -0.73 10.95
N MET A 129 12.65 -1.38 12.07
CA MET A 129 12.04 -2.66 12.45
C MET A 129 10.53 -2.51 12.62
N LEU A 130 10.07 -1.53 13.40
CA LEU A 130 8.64 -1.29 13.63
C LEU A 130 7.90 -0.97 12.33
N SER A 131 8.47 -0.12 11.48
CA SER A 131 7.92 0.23 10.17
C SER A 131 7.83 -1.00 9.25
N LYS A 132 8.91 -1.77 9.15
CA LYS A 132 8.99 -2.90 8.20
C LYS A 132 8.23 -4.14 8.64
N THR A 133 8.00 -4.33 9.93
CA THR A 133 7.25 -5.48 10.45
C THR A 133 5.75 -5.20 10.59
N SER A 134 5.32 -3.94 10.52
CA SER A 134 3.90 -3.57 10.46
C SER A 134 3.28 -4.14 9.18
N ASP A 135 2.23 -4.94 9.33
CA ASP A 135 1.54 -5.62 8.21
C ASP A 135 2.50 -6.33 7.25
N PHE A 136 3.56 -6.93 7.77
CA PHE A 136 4.65 -7.54 6.98
C PHE A 136 5.24 -6.61 5.91
N GLY A 137 5.31 -5.32 6.19
CA GLY A 137 5.85 -4.30 5.29
C GLY A 137 5.01 -4.04 4.04
N SER A 138 3.71 -4.35 4.08
CA SER A 138 2.81 -4.13 2.94
C SER A 138 2.43 -2.67 2.74
N GLY A 139 2.55 -1.85 3.79
CA GLY A 139 2.25 -0.42 3.72
C GLY A 139 3.16 0.31 2.72
N CYS A 140 2.59 1.19 1.91
CA CYS A 140 3.37 1.97 0.93
C CYS A 140 4.36 2.95 1.58
N SER A 141 4.19 3.25 2.87
CA SER A 141 5.08 4.08 3.70
C SER A 141 6.11 3.26 4.49
N ALA A 142 6.07 1.91 4.42
CA ALA A 142 7.05 1.07 5.11
C ALA A 142 8.44 1.29 4.52
N ASP A 143 9.45 1.46 5.39
CA ASP A 143 10.82 1.72 4.97
C ASP A 143 11.35 0.62 4.05
N GLY A 144 11.71 1.01 2.83
CA GLY A 144 12.23 0.10 1.81
C GLY A 144 13.74 0.16 1.68
N ASN A 145 14.31 1.34 1.89
CA ASN A 145 15.75 1.59 1.85
C ASN A 145 16.18 2.43 3.03
N VAL A 146 17.41 2.20 3.48
CA VAL A 146 18.08 3.05 4.47
C VAL A 146 19.41 3.51 3.86
N LEU A 147 19.57 4.82 3.65
CA LEU A 147 20.80 5.42 3.18
C LEU A 147 21.63 5.85 4.39
N VAL A 148 22.80 5.26 4.54
CA VAL A 148 23.67 5.42 5.69
C VAL A 148 25.02 5.97 5.26
N PRO A 149 25.62 6.95 5.95
CA PRO A 149 27.00 7.36 5.71
C PRO A 149 27.94 6.16 5.78
N ARG A 150 28.91 6.11 4.86
CA ARG A 150 29.83 4.95 4.74
C ARG A 150 30.50 4.58 6.09
N GLY A 151 30.90 5.57 6.87
CA GLY A 151 31.56 5.34 8.17
C GLY A 151 30.66 4.77 9.25
N ARG A 152 29.34 4.80 9.06
CA ARG A 152 28.35 4.30 10.04
C ARG A 152 27.62 3.05 9.55
N TYR A 153 27.99 2.53 8.36
CA TYR A 153 27.29 1.42 7.72
C TYR A 153 27.37 0.13 8.55
N GLY A 154 28.54 -0.18 9.11
CA GLY A 154 28.71 -1.36 9.98
C GLY A 154 27.85 -1.28 11.23
N ASP A 155 27.89 -0.13 11.94
CA ASP A 155 27.10 0.09 13.16
C ASP A 155 25.60 -0.04 12.89
N MET A 156 25.12 0.41 11.72
CA MET A 156 23.71 0.27 11.35
C MET A 156 23.31 -1.18 11.09
N LEU A 157 24.17 -1.95 10.43
CA LEU A 157 23.91 -3.40 10.23
C LEU A 157 23.86 -4.15 11.56
N ASP A 158 24.76 -3.83 12.49
CA ASP A 158 24.79 -4.46 13.82
C ASP A 158 23.54 -4.06 14.62
N ALA A 159 23.14 -2.79 14.58
CA ALA A 159 21.92 -2.33 15.25
C ALA A 159 20.65 -2.95 14.67
N LEU A 160 20.57 -3.15 13.34
CA LEU A 160 19.44 -3.85 12.71
C LEU A 160 19.42 -5.33 13.15
N ALA A 161 20.57 -5.97 13.27
CA ALA A 161 20.66 -7.36 13.78
C ALA A 161 20.20 -7.45 15.25
N GLU A 162 20.56 -6.47 16.10
CA GLU A 162 20.11 -6.40 17.50
C GLU A 162 18.57 -6.36 17.64
N VAL A 163 17.86 -5.74 16.68
CA VAL A 163 16.39 -5.66 16.67
C VAL A 163 15.71 -6.77 15.85
N GLY A 164 16.46 -7.81 15.47
CA GLY A 164 15.93 -9.01 14.80
C GLY A 164 16.06 -9.01 13.27
N GLY A 165 16.82 -8.06 12.72
CA GLY A 165 17.13 -8.07 11.29
C GLY A 165 18.05 -9.26 10.93
N TYR A 166 17.73 -9.92 9.82
CA TYR A 166 18.56 -10.99 9.27
C TYR A 166 19.28 -10.50 8.01
N ARG A 167 20.60 -10.63 8.01
CA ARG A 167 21.42 -10.28 6.85
C ARG A 167 21.61 -11.50 5.96
N ALA A 168 20.83 -11.56 4.89
CA ALA A 168 20.97 -12.62 3.90
C ALA A 168 22.35 -12.59 3.22
N SER A 169 22.96 -13.75 3.01
CA SER A 169 24.14 -13.93 2.17
C SER A 169 23.81 -13.64 0.69
N GLU A 170 24.82 -13.54 -0.15
CA GLU A 170 24.61 -13.35 -1.60
C GLU A 170 23.83 -14.51 -2.22
N GLU A 171 24.09 -15.75 -1.78
CA GLU A 171 23.37 -16.93 -2.27
C GLU A 171 21.90 -16.92 -1.83
N GLU A 172 21.63 -16.57 -0.58
CA GLU A 172 20.27 -16.46 -0.05
C GLU A 172 19.52 -15.33 -0.73
N ARG A 173 20.18 -14.19 -0.98
CA ARG A 173 19.59 -13.09 -1.73
C ARG A 173 19.20 -13.50 -3.14
N ALA A 174 20.08 -14.21 -3.87
CA ALA A 174 19.76 -14.70 -5.22
C ALA A 174 18.56 -15.67 -5.20
N ARG A 175 18.46 -16.54 -4.18
CA ARG A 175 17.32 -17.42 -4.00
C ARG A 175 16.04 -16.64 -3.67
N LEU A 176 16.12 -15.63 -2.79
CA LEU A 176 14.98 -14.74 -2.50
C LEU A 176 14.50 -14.01 -3.78
N GLU A 177 15.41 -13.46 -4.55
CA GLU A 177 15.08 -12.81 -5.83
C GLU A 177 14.32 -13.77 -6.75
N SER A 178 14.76 -15.02 -6.87
CA SER A 178 14.12 -16.03 -7.74
C SER A 178 12.71 -16.44 -7.31
N VAL A 179 12.36 -16.35 -6.03
CA VAL A 179 11.02 -16.69 -5.52
C VAL A 179 10.10 -15.47 -5.41
N MET A 180 10.67 -14.26 -5.43
CA MET A 180 9.93 -13.02 -5.24
C MET A 180 9.57 -12.30 -6.54
N TRP A 181 10.33 -12.51 -7.62
CA TRP A 181 10.13 -11.86 -8.92
C TRP A 181 10.11 -12.87 -10.04
N ASP A 182 9.34 -12.58 -11.09
CA ASP A 182 9.37 -13.32 -12.35
C ASP A 182 10.58 -12.92 -13.22
N ALA A 183 10.72 -13.60 -14.38
CA ALA A 183 11.81 -13.34 -15.31
C ALA A 183 11.78 -11.93 -15.93
N GLU A 184 10.63 -11.29 -15.93
CA GLU A 184 10.39 -9.93 -16.43
C GLU A 184 10.61 -8.87 -15.34
N GLY A 185 10.93 -9.27 -14.09
CA GLY A 185 11.17 -8.40 -12.96
C GLY A 185 9.89 -7.87 -12.30
N HIS A 186 8.74 -8.53 -12.50
CA HIS A 186 7.52 -8.22 -11.78
C HIS A 186 7.45 -8.98 -10.46
N ARG A 187 7.01 -8.29 -9.41
CA ARG A 187 6.80 -8.91 -8.11
C ARG A 187 5.68 -9.95 -8.16
N LEU A 188 5.95 -11.16 -7.70
CA LEU A 188 4.95 -12.20 -7.57
C LEU A 188 3.94 -11.87 -6.46
N ALA A 189 2.64 -11.86 -6.80
CA ALA A 189 1.57 -11.41 -5.90
C ALA A 189 1.51 -12.19 -4.58
N ASP A 190 1.82 -13.49 -4.62
CA ASP A 190 1.77 -14.35 -3.43
C ASP A 190 2.92 -14.12 -2.44
N THR A 191 3.91 -13.32 -2.84
CA THR A 191 5.03 -12.91 -1.97
C THR A 191 4.85 -11.52 -1.34
N VAL A 192 3.71 -10.88 -1.59
CA VAL A 192 3.38 -9.57 -1.00
C VAL A 192 2.70 -9.76 0.35
N ALA A 193 3.14 -9.01 1.37
CA ALA A 193 2.55 -9.01 2.71
C ALA A 193 2.55 -10.41 3.39
N ILE A 194 3.64 -11.16 3.22
CA ILE A 194 3.85 -12.43 3.92
C ILE A 194 5.03 -12.30 4.90
N SER A 195 5.06 -13.16 5.91
CA SER A 195 6.12 -13.11 6.91
C SER A 195 7.50 -13.40 6.31
N PRO A 196 8.59 -12.80 6.84
CA PRO A 196 9.94 -13.08 6.38
C PRO A 196 10.31 -14.55 6.50
N GLN A 197 9.77 -15.26 7.50
CA GLN A 197 9.99 -16.71 7.68
C GLN A 197 9.44 -17.50 6.48
N LYS A 198 8.23 -17.18 6.01
CA LYS A 198 7.66 -17.83 4.81
C LYS A 198 8.46 -17.52 3.54
N LEU A 199 9.02 -16.31 3.43
CA LEU A 199 9.90 -15.97 2.31
C LEU A 199 11.20 -16.76 2.37
N ALA A 200 11.82 -16.87 3.55
CA ALA A 200 13.03 -17.64 3.76
C ALA A 200 12.81 -19.13 3.47
N GLU A 201 11.72 -19.71 3.98
CA GLU A 201 11.31 -21.09 3.71
C GLU A 201 11.13 -21.34 2.21
N ALA A 202 10.43 -20.47 1.50
CA ALA A 202 10.25 -20.55 0.04
C ALA A 202 11.59 -20.47 -0.72
N ALA A 203 12.54 -19.70 -0.20
CA ALA A 203 13.91 -19.60 -0.74
C ALA A 203 14.87 -20.68 -0.27
N GLY A 204 14.40 -21.63 0.57
CA GLY A 204 15.18 -22.79 1.03
C GLY A 204 16.23 -22.48 2.09
N PHE A 205 15.97 -21.52 2.99
CA PHE A 205 16.77 -21.25 4.18
C PHE A 205 15.88 -20.84 5.36
N THR A 206 16.44 -20.80 6.56
CA THR A 206 15.73 -20.49 7.82
C THR A 206 16.52 -19.48 8.65
#